data_49355ace27de9cd2546205e878e6434c
#
_entry.id   49355ace27de9cd2546205e878e6434c
#
_cell.length_a   1.000
_cell.length_b   1.000
_cell.length_c   1.000
_cell.angle_alpha   90.00
_cell.angle_beta   90.00
_cell.angle_gamma   90.00
#
_symmetry.space_group_name_H-M   'P 1'
#
loop_
_entity.id
_entity.type
_entity.pdbx_description
1 polymer ?
#
loop_
_entity_poly.entity_id
_entity_poly.type
_entity_poly.pdbx_seq_one_letter_code
_entity_poly.pdbx_strand_id
1 'polypeptide(L)'
;VSNSSRYPVMASNADNAALFYTNVDPFIGHFGTTTLQSFTSNSHRMAEHLVNLMNNTNDPRLGIYAVQQNNEWTGLVSGYPTTETNATNCAYLNKDVLGDYTSPYTFMRYDEVLFILSEAAFRGMIPGGSAAAQQYYEQAVLASIDYWDEINPSPTYEITQAQKNAF
;
A
#
# COMPACT_ATOMS: atom_id res chain seq x y z
N VAL A 1 -16.89 -16.93 -11.38
CA VAL A 1 -15.56 -17.50 -11.09
C VAL A 1 -15.39 -18.88 -11.73
N SER A 2 -16.44 -19.70 -11.80
CA SER A 2 -16.37 -21.05 -12.42
C SER A 2 -16.30 -21.05 -13.96
N ASN A 3 -16.41 -19.92 -14.62
CA ASN A 3 -16.32 -19.78 -16.07
C ASN A 3 -15.44 -18.57 -16.45
N SER A 4 -14.13 -18.75 -16.33
CA SER A 4 -13.12 -17.71 -16.60
C SER A 4 -13.10 -17.24 -18.06
N SER A 5 -13.57 -18.05 -19.01
CA SER A 5 -13.65 -17.65 -20.42
C SER A 5 -14.79 -16.67 -20.69
N ARG A 6 -15.87 -16.74 -19.91
CA ARG A 6 -17.02 -15.82 -20.01
C ARG A 6 -16.91 -14.65 -19.02
N TYR A 7 -16.29 -14.87 -17.88
CA TYR A 7 -16.13 -13.89 -16.81
C TYR A 7 -14.66 -13.89 -16.38
N PRO A 8 -13.76 -13.27 -17.14
CA PRO A 8 -12.35 -13.22 -16.79
C PRO A 8 -12.18 -12.45 -15.48
N VAL A 9 -11.29 -12.95 -14.64
CA VAL A 9 -10.81 -12.25 -13.44
C VAL A 9 -9.47 -11.59 -13.74
N MET A 10 -9.07 -10.60 -12.95
CA MET A 10 -7.74 -10.00 -13.04
C MET A 10 -6.67 -11.07 -12.93
N ALA A 11 -5.64 -11.01 -13.77
CA ALA A 11 -4.54 -11.96 -13.84
C ALA A 11 -3.19 -11.36 -13.37
N SER A 12 -3.10 -10.05 -13.30
CA SER A 12 -1.89 -9.32 -12.87
C SER A 12 -2.23 -7.88 -12.45
N ASN A 13 -1.24 -7.15 -11.92
CA ASN A 13 -1.38 -5.72 -11.61
C ASN A 13 -1.71 -4.86 -12.86
N ALA A 14 -1.39 -5.33 -14.07
CA ALA A 14 -1.76 -4.65 -15.30
C ALA A 14 -3.28 -4.58 -15.55
N ASP A 15 -4.04 -5.44 -14.88
CA ASP A 15 -5.51 -5.48 -14.97
C ASP A 15 -6.18 -4.60 -13.90
N ASN A 16 -5.41 -3.90 -13.07
CA ASN A 16 -5.95 -3.03 -12.03
C ASN A 16 -6.92 -2.00 -12.61
N ALA A 17 -8.10 -1.92 -12.03
CA ALA A 17 -9.08 -0.90 -12.41
C ALA A 17 -8.66 0.44 -11.78
N ALA A 18 -8.05 1.31 -12.57
CA ALA A 18 -7.48 2.56 -12.10
C ALA A 18 -7.81 3.74 -13.01
N LEU A 19 -7.93 4.91 -12.39
CA LEU A 19 -7.91 6.20 -13.06
C LEU A 19 -6.48 6.74 -13.02
N PHE A 20 -5.88 6.92 -14.17
CA PHE A 20 -4.55 7.50 -14.28
C PHE A 20 -4.65 9.02 -14.37
N TYR A 21 -3.90 9.68 -13.49
CA TYR A 21 -3.78 11.12 -13.49
C TYR A 21 -2.62 11.58 -14.38
N THR A 22 -2.61 12.86 -14.68
CA THR A 22 -1.54 13.54 -15.38
C THR A 22 -0.98 14.64 -14.49
N ASN A 23 0.16 15.22 -14.85
CA ASN A 23 0.68 16.42 -14.15
C ASN A 23 0.12 17.73 -14.72
N VAL A 24 -1.01 17.68 -15.44
CA VAL A 24 -1.66 18.83 -16.07
C VAL A 24 -3.02 19.07 -15.42
N ASP A 25 -3.22 20.27 -14.89
CA ASP A 25 -4.51 20.69 -14.32
C ASP A 25 -5.64 20.64 -15.37
N PRO A 26 -6.86 20.18 -15.05
CA PRO A 26 -7.35 19.73 -13.77
C PRO A 26 -7.20 18.22 -13.49
N PHE A 27 -6.40 17.50 -14.29
CA PHE A 27 -6.28 16.03 -14.24
C PHE A 27 -5.10 15.55 -13.39
N ILE A 28 -4.77 16.29 -12.37
CA ILE A 28 -3.71 15.94 -11.40
C ILE A 28 -4.26 15.10 -10.25
N GLY A 29 -3.43 14.23 -9.69
CA GLY A 29 -3.77 13.41 -8.53
C GLY A 29 -4.18 14.27 -7.32
N HIS A 30 -5.18 13.79 -6.58
CA HIS A 30 -5.78 14.52 -5.47
C HIS A 30 -4.77 14.97 -4.40
N PHE A 31 -3.74 14.15 -4.17
CA PHE A 31 -2.69 14.47 -3.19
C PHE A 31 -1.60 15.41 -3.74
N GLY A 32 -1.64 15.76 -5.02
CA GLY A 32 -0.57 16.48 -5.70
C GLY A 32 -0.48 17.98 -5.42
N THR A 33 -1.53 18.70 -5.06
CA THR A 33 -1.48 20.16 -4.95
C THR A 33 -1.61 20.70 -3.54
N THR A 34 -2.81 20.72 -3.01
CA THR A 34 -3.10 21.34 -1.70
C THR A 34 -2.73 20.42 -0.53
N THR A 35 -2.80 19.13 -0.77
CA THR A 35 -2.57 18.12 0.26
C THR A 35 -1.09 17.86 0.50
N LEU A 36 -0.22 18.12 -0.49
CA LEU A 36 1.22 17.99 -0.33
C LEU A 36 1.77 18.89 0.78
N GLN A 37 1.26 20.13 0.89
CA GLN A 37 1.59 21.00 2.01
C GLN A 37 1.16 20.43 3.36
N SER A 38 0.01 19.75 3.42
CA SER A 38 -0.46 19.08 4.63
C SER A 38 0.39 17.88 5.01
N PHE A 39 0.92 17.14 4.05
CA PHE A 39 1.83 16.03 4.31
C PHE A 39 3.22 16.50 4.77
N THR A 40 3.66 17.66 4.30
CA THR A 40 4.94 18.25 4.69
C THR A 40 4.87 19.10 5.95
N SER A 41 3.69 19.64 6.26
CA SER A 41 3.45 20.44 7.45
C SER A 41 3.09 19.55 8.62
N ASN A 42 3.90 19.03 9.37
CA ASN A 42 3.71 18.40 10.70
C ASN A 42 2.28 17.95 11.12
N SER A 43 1.28 18.04 10.24
CA SER A 43 -0.13 17.79 10.55
C SER A 43 -0.56 16.32 10.37
N HIS A 44 0.16 15.55 9.57
CA HIS A 44 -0.17 14.14 9.33
C HIS A 44 1.00 13.25 9.76
N ARG A 45 0.70 12.24 10.54
CA ARG A 45 1.65 11.25 11.05
C ARG A 45 1.11 9.85 10.82
N MET A 46 2.02 8.92 10.66
CA MET A 46 1.67 7.51 10.62
C MET A 46 1.19 7.03 11.99
N ALA A 47 0.13 6.24 12.01
CA ALA A 47 -0.37 5.65 13.26
C ALA A 47 0.65 4.64 13.83
N GLU A 48 0.85 4.66 15.15
CA GLU A 48 1.78 3.78 15.84
C GLU A 48 1.53 2.30 15.52
N HIS A 49 0.28 1.88 15.56
CA HIS A 49 -0.07 0.48 15.28
C HIS A 49 0.41 0.03 13.91
N LEU A 50 0.22 0.84 12.87
CA LEU A 50 0.64 0.51 11.51
C LEU A 50 2.17 0.47 11.39
N VAL A 51 2.86 1.49 11.94
CA VAL A 51 4.32 1.55 11.92
C VAL A 51 4.92 0.34 12.64
N ASN A 52 4.42 0.02 13.83
CA ASN A 52 4.90 -1.12 14.61
C ASN A 52 4.62 -2.45 13.90
N LEU A 53 3.43 -2.61 13.31
CA LEU A 53 3.10 -3.83 12.55
C LEU A 53 4.08 -4.03 11.40
N MET A 54 4.25 -3.03 10.55
CA MET A 54 5.11 -3.12 9.37
C MET A 54 6.59 -3.27 9.74
N ASN A 55 7.06 -2.56 10.77
CA ASN A 55 8.44 -2.66 11.23
C ASN A 55 8.75 -4.03 11.84
N ASN A 56 7.84 -4.56 12.65
CA ASN A 56 8.01 -5.87 13.30
C ASN A 56 7.94 -7.05 12.30
N THR A 57 7.23 -6.89 11.20
CA THR A 57 7.17 -7.89 10.12
C THR A 57 8.24 -7.66 9.05
N ASN A 58 9.08 -6.64 9.15
CA ASN A 58 10.01 -6.21 8.12
C ASN A 58 9.31 -5.96 6.76
N ASP A 59 8.12 -5.38 6.78
CA ASP A 59 7.36 -5.10 5.57
C ASP A 59 8.10 -4.08 4.70
N PRO A 60 8.52 -4.45 3.48
CA PRO A 60 9.34 -3.57 2.64
C PRO A 60 8.61 -2.30 2.17
N ARG A 61 7.27 -2.26 2.27
CA ARG A 61 6.46 -1.10 1.89
C ARG A 61 6.51 0.03 2.91
N LEU A 62 7.07 -0.20 4.11
CA LEU A 62 7.10 0.83 5.15
C LEU A 62 7.78 2.12 4.67
N GLY A 63 8.91 2.02 3.95
CA GLY A 63 9.62 3.18 3.38
C GLY A 63 8.85 3.87 2.25
N ILE A 64 7.95 3.15 1.56
CA ILE A 64 7.06 3.73 0.54
C ILE A 64 5.97 4.58 1.21
N TYR A 65 5.41 4.11 2.32
CA TYR A 65 4.31 4.80 3.01
C TYR A 65 4.78 5.94 3.91
N ALA A 66 5.97 5.80 4.50
CA ALA A 66 6.43 6.67 5.56
C ALA A 66 7.92 7.04 5.46
N VAL A 67 8.27 8.14 6.11
CA VAL A 67 9.66 8.60 6.29
C VAL A 67 9.96 8.64 7.79
N GLN A 68 11.11 8.10 8.17
CA GLN A 68 11.61 8.14 9.55
C GLN A 68 11.78 9.57 10.06
N GLN A 69 11.63 9.74 11.36
CA GLN A 69 12.10 10.92 12.08
C GLN A 69 13.24 10.52 13.02
N ASN A 70 14.28 11.33 13.04
CA ASN A 70 15.47 11.07 13.86
C ASN A 70 16.09 9.66 13.63
N ASN A 71 15.95 9.12 12.41
CA ASN A 71 16.36 7.76 12.02
C ASN A 71 15.61 6.64 12.79
N GLU A 72 14.40 6.93 13.28
CA GLU A 72 13.58 5.98 14.02
C GLU A 72 12.19 5.82 13.37
N TRP A 73 11.66 4.59 13.45
CA TRP A 73 10.29 4.28 13.11
C TRP A 73 9.41 4.44 14.36
N THR A 74 8.90 5.63 14.57
CA THR A 74 7.95 5.94 15.65
C THR A 74 6.64 6.39 15.05
N GLY A 75 5.55 5.76 15.42
CA GLY A 75 4.20 6.17 15.00
C GLY A 75 3.50 7.02 16.05
N LEU A 76 2.47 7.74 15.62
CA LEU A 76 1.63 8.54 16.52
C LEU A 76 0.58 7.65 17.19
N VAL A 77 0.52 7.67 18.52
CA VAL A 77 -0.52 6.97 19.27
C VAL A 77 -1.86 7.64 19.05
N SER A 78 -2.82 6.89 18.50
CA SER A 78 -4.18 7.39 18.26
C SER A 78 -4.99 7.48 19.55
N GLY A 79 -5.80 8.53 19.67
CA GLY A 79 -6.71 8.71 20.80
C GLY A 79 -6.08 9.37 22.04
N TYR A 80 -4.81 9.75 21.99
CA TYR A 80 -4.17 10.51 23.06
C TYR A 80 -4.65 11.97 23.07
N PRO A 81 -4.72 12.60 24.25
CA PRO A 81 -4.91 14.06 24.34
C PRO A 81 -3.79 14.80 23.59
N THR A 82 -4.14 15.86 22.89
CA THR A 82 -3.18 16.64 22.07
C THR A 82 -2.00 17.21 22.88
N THR A 83 -2.16 17.38 24.17
CA THR A 83 -1.14 17.86 25.11
C THR A 83 -0.07 16.82 25.44
N GLU A 84 -0.34 15.54 25.15
CA GLU A 84 0.55 14.41 25.50
C GLU A 84 1.23 13.79 24.27
N THR A 85 0.91 14.28 23.06
CA THR A 85 1.45 13.72 21.83
C THR A 85 2.79 14.34 21.46
N ASN A 86 3.80 13.51 21.25
CA ASN A 86 5.08 13.92 20.68
C ASN A 86 5.07 13.74 19.14
N ALA A 87 4.15 14.42 18.48
CA ALA A 87 3.95 14.29 17.03
C ALA A 87 5.18 14.66 16.19
N THR A 88 6.07 15.51 16.72
CA THR A 88 7.28 15.97 16.01
C THR A 88 8.30 14.86 15.79
N ASN A 89 8.28 13.81 16.61
CA ASN A 89 9.19 12.67 16.50
C ASN A 89 8.57 11.47 15.77
N CYS A 90 7.31 11.61 15.33
CA CYS A 90 6.63 10.52 14.63
C CYS A 90 6.89 10.55 13.14
N ALA A 91 6.93 9.38 12.51
CA ALA A 91 7.12 9.19 11.08
C ALA A 91 6.05 9.94 10.27
N TYR A 92 6.48 10.60 9.20
CA TYR A 92 5.61 11.29 8.25
C TYR A 92 5.11 10.35 7.19
N LEU A 93 4.02 10.74 6.52
CA LEU A 93 3.66 10.17 5.23
C LEU A 93 4.76 10.49 4.20
N ASN A 94 5.10 9.50 3.39
CA ASN A 94 6.12 9.69 2.35
C ASN A 94 5.55 10.51 1.19
N LYS A 95 5.84 11.82 1.19
CA LYS A 95 5.37 12.74 0.17
C LYS A 95 5.98 12.48 -1.21
N ASP A 96 7.19 11.92 -1.26
CA ASP A 96 7.92 11.70 -2.50
C ASP A 96 7.31 10.54 -3.31
N VAL A 97 6.51 9.69 -2.67
CA VAL A 97 5.76 8.62 -3.31
C VAL A 97 4.26 8.95 -3.32
N LEU A 98 3.68 9.18 -2.15
CA LEU A 98 2.21 9.37 -2.02
C LEU A 98 1.75 10.74 -2.55
N GLY A 99 2.67 11.70 -2.68
CA GLY A 99 2.39 13.04 -3.20
C GLY A 99 2.60 13.19 -4.70
N ASP A 100 2.91 12.12 -5.43
CA ASP A 100 3.07 12.18 -6.89
C ASP A 100 1.76 12.56 -7.57
N TYR A 101 1.82 13.57 -8.46
CA TYR A 101 0.66 14.06 -9.22
C TYR A 101 0.08 13.04 -10.18
N THR A 102 0.88 12.08 -10.60
CA THR A 102 0.50 11.04 -11.56
C THR A 102 0.11 9.73 -10.90
N SER A 103 0.19 9.64 -9.57
CA SER A 103 -0.21 8.44 -8.82
C SER A 103 -1.63 8.02 -9.17
N PRO A 104 -1.86 6.77 -9.59
CA PRO A 104 -3.16 6.32 -10.02
C PRO A 104 -4.13 6.24 -8.84
N TYR A 105 -5.40 6.56 -9.08
CA TYR A 105 -6.48 6.25 -8.16
C TYR A 105 -7.09 4.90 -8.54
N THR A 106 -6.93 3.91 -7.68
CA THR A 106 -7.39 2.54 -7.95
C THR A 106 -8.78 2.30 -7.38
N PHE A 107 -9.66 1.74 -8.19
CA PHE A 107 -11.00 1.29 -7.80
C PHE A 107 -11.02 -0.16 -7.33
N MET A 108 -10.18 -1.00 -7.94
CA MET A 108 -9.99 -2.41 -7.58
C MET A 108 -8.62 -2.86 -8.05
N ARG A 109 -7.91 -3.58 -7.18
CA ARG A 109 -6.58 -4.10 -7.47
C ARG A 109 -6.56 -5.61 -7.55
N TYR A 110 -5.56 -6.13 -8.23
CA TYR A 110 -5.34 -7.57 -8.39
C TYR A 110 -5.10 -8.27 -7.04
N ASP A 111 -4.35 -7.66 -6.12
CA ASP A 111 -4.15 -8.20 -4.77
C ASP A 111 -5.46 -8.33 -3.99
N GLU A 112 -6.42 -7.41 -4.13
CA GLU A 112 -7.75 -7.51 -3.52
C GLU A 112 -8.52 -8.72 -4.07
N VAL A 113 -8.45 -8.93 -5.38
CA VAL A 113 -9.08 -10.11 -6.03
C VAL A 113 -8.48 -11.41 -5.50
N LEU A 114 -7.16 -11.46 -5.33
CA LEU A 114 -6.47 -12.64 -4.78
C LEU A 114 -6.87 -12.89 -3.31
N PHE A 115 -7.00 -11.86 -2.47
CA PHE A 115 -7.50 -12.03 -1.11
C PHE A 115 -8.94 -12.54 -1.07
N ILE A 116 -9.80 -12.06 -1.98
CA ILE A 116 -11.18 -12.58 -2.12
C ILE A 116 -11.18 -14.06 -2.54
N LEU A 117 -10.29 -14.45 -3.47
CA LEU A 117 -10.15 -15.85 -3.89
C LEU A 117 -9.62 -16.73 -2.74
N SER A 118 -8.68 -16.21 -1.95
CA SER A 118 -8.17 -16.88 -0.75
C SER A 118 -9.30 -17.17 0.24
N GLU A 119 -10.08 -16.16 0.56
CA GLU A 119 -11.24 -16.34 1.45
C GLU A 119 -12.27 -17.32 0.88
N ALA A 120 -12.59 -17.21 -0.41
CA ALA A 120 -13.55 -18.09 -1.07
C ALA A 120 -13.08 -19.55 -1.06
N ALA A 121 -11.80 -19.82 -1.26
CA ALA A 121 -11.20 -21.14 -1.18
C ALA A 121 -11.25 -21.69 0.25
N PHE A 122 -10.86 -20.87 1.23
CA PHE A 122 -10.89 -21.26 2.65
C PHE A 122 -12.32 -21.62 3.12
N ARG A 123 -13.31 -20.86 2.67
CA ARG A 123 -14.73 -21.10 2.99
C ARG A 123 -15.38 -22.20 2.15
N GLY A 124 -14.65 -22.85 1.23
CA GLY A 124 -15.20 -23.89 0.36
C GLY A 124 -16.16 -23.39 -0.72
N MET A 125 -16.16 -22.09 -1.01
CA MET A 125 -16.99 -21.51 -2.09
C MET A 125 -16.41 -21.79 -3.47
N ILE A 126 -15.09 -22.04 -3.54
CA ILE A 126 -14.37 -22.51 -4.73
C ILE A 126 -13.50 -23.72 -4.38
N PRO A 127 -13.15 -24.57 -5.36
CA PRO A 127 -12.29 -25.74 -5.11
C PRO A 127 -10.91 -25.37 -4.57
N GLY A 128 -10.28 -26.33 -3.86
CA GLY A 128 -8.88 -26.24 -3.42
C GLY A 128 -8.68 -26.10 -1.92
N GLY A 129 -9.68 -25.67 -1.16
CA GLY A 129 -9.64 -25.61 0.30
C GLY A 129 -8.48 -24.76 0.84
N SER A 130 -7.95 -25.15 2.00
CA SER A 130 -6.87 -24.39 2.68
C SER A 130 -5.60 -24.27 1.89
N ALA A 131 -5.25 -25.27 1.07
CA ALA A 131 -4.03 -25.20 0.24
C ALA A 131 -4.13 -24.11 -0.85
N ALA A 132 -5.27 -24.04 -1.55
CA ALA A 132 -5.49 -22.99 -2.53
C ALA A 132 -5.63 -21.62 -1.85
N ALA A 133 -6.27 -21.57 -0.68
CA ALA A 133 -6.38 -20.35 0.10
C ALA A 133 -5.02 -19.77 0.47
N GLN A 134 -4.10 -20.61 0.93
CA GLN A 134 -2.73 -20.19 1.24
C GLN A 134 -2.01 -19.65 -0.01
N GLN A 135 -2.08 -20.35 -1.14
CA GLN A 135 -1.46 -19.92 -2.38
C GLN A 135 -1.97 -18.55 -2.85
N TYR A 136 -3.28 -18.33 -2.82
CA TYR A 136 -3.86 -17.04 -3.18
C TYR A 136 -3.44 -15.94 -2.21
N TYR A 137 -3.37 -16.25 -0.91
CA TYR A 137 -2.91 -15.30 0.10
C TYR A 137 -1.46 -14.84 -0.14
N GLU A 138 -0.55 -15.80 -0.34
CA GLU A 138 0.86 -15.50 -0.61
C GLU A 138 1.02 -14.68 -1.91
N GLN A 139 0.29 -15.06 -2.97
CA GLN A 139 0.27 -14.29 -4.22
C GLN A 139 -0.30 -12.88 -4.02
N ALA A 140 -1.33 -12.70 -3.19
CA ALA A 140 -1.90 -11.39 -2.90
C ALA A 140 -0.90 -10.47 -2.21
N VAL A 141 -0.17 -11.00 -1.24
CA VAL A 141 0.88 -10.25 -0.53
C VAL A 141 1.96 -9.77 -1.50
N LEU A 142 2.47 -10.68 -2.34
CA LEU A 142 3.50 -10.33 -3.34
C LEU A 142 2.97 -9.34 -4.39
N ALA A 143 1.75 -9.54 -4.89
CA ALA A 143 1.12 -8.61 -5.84
C ALA A 143 0.95 -7.20 -5.25
N SER A 144 0.65 -7.11 -3.96
CA SER A 144 0.57 -5.82 -3.26
C SER A 144 1.94 -5.15 -3.13
N ILE A 145 2.99 -5.91 -2.84
CA ILE A 145 4.36 -5.37 -2.79
C ILE A 145 4.78 -4.88 -4.17
N ASP A 146 4.56 -5.70 -5.20
CA ASP A 146 4.88 -5.34 -6.58
C ASP A 146 4.12 -4.09 -7.05
N TYR A 147 2.84 -3.97 -6.72
CA TYR A 147 2.06 -2.79 -7.06
C TYR A 147 2.67 -1.51 -6.49
N TRP A 148 3.03 -1.51 -5.20
CA TRP A 148 3.59 -0.33 -4.55
C TRP A 148 5.00 0.01 -5.05
N ASP A 149 5.77 -0.99 -5.46
CA ASP A 149 7.08 -0.82 -6.09
C ASP A 149 6.94 -0.23 -7.51
N GLU A 150 5.97 -0.74 -8.30
CA GLU A 150 5.69 -0.27 -9.66
C GLU A 150 5.22 1.18 -9.73
N ILE A 151 4.38 1.62 -8.78
CA ILE A 151 3.90 3.01 -8.76
C ILE A 151 4.84 3.98 -8.03
N ASN A 152 5.90 3.48 -7.43
CA ASN A 152 6.88 4.29 -6.73
C ASN A 152 7.75 5.07 -7.74
N PRO A 153 7.67 6.42 -7.79
CA PRO A 153 8.46 7.21 -8.73
C PRO A 153 9.92 7.42 -8.27
N SER A 154 10.24 7.02 -7.04
CA SER A 154 11.52 7.35 -6.40
C SER A 154 12.41 6.11 -6.25
N PRO A 155 13.58 6.08 -6.90
CA PRO A 155 14.53 4.97 -6.75
C PRO A 155 15.07 4.82 -5.32
N THR A 156 14.90 5.84 -4.47
CA THR A 156 15.31 5.77 -3.06
C THR A 156 14.51 4.75 -2.26
N TYR A 157 13.28 4.47 -2.68
CA TYR A 157 12.35 3.58 -1.99
C TYR A 157 12.05 2.31 -2.80
N GLU A 158 12.89 1.98 -3.77
CA GLU A 158 12.79 0.74 -4.56
C GLU A 158 12.85 -0.49 -3.65
N ILE A 159 11.92 -1.43 -3.86
CA ILE A 159 11.89 -2.68 -3.11
C ILE A 159 12.73 -3.72 -3.84
N THR A 160 13.82 -4.12 -3.24
CA THR A 160 14.72 -5.13 -3.82
C THR A 160 14.08 -6.53 -3.84
N GLN A 161 14.50 -7.36 -4.80
CA GLN A 161 14.05 -8.75 -4.85
C GLN A 161 14.40 -9.53 -3.58
N ALA A 162 15.51 -9.19 -2.91
CA ALA A 162 15.88 -9.79 -1.63
C ALA A 162 14.86 -9.47 -0.52
N GLN A 163 14.35 -8.25 -0.47
CA GLN A 163 13.31 -7.85 0.49
C GLN A 163 11.98 -8.56 0.17
N LYS A 164 11.59 -8.66 -1.12
CA LYS A 164 10.39 -9.40 -1.53
C LYS A 164 10.46 -10.88 -1.13
N ASN A 165 11.63 -11.49 -1.26
CA ASN A 165 11.83 -12.90 -0.91
C ASN A 165 11.93 -13.16 0.61
N ALA A 166 12.23 -12.13 1.39
CA ALA A 166 12.40 -12.25 2.84
C ALA A 166 11.08 -12.00 3.60
N PHE A 167 10.12 -11.39 2.95
CA PHE A 167 8.80 -11.09 3.50
C PHE A 167 7.80 -12.21 3.22
#